data_a4236abd595d42bddf0669785d3387a0
#
_entry.id   a4236abd595d42bddf0669785d3387a0
#
_cell.length_a   1.000
_cell.length_b   1.000
_cell.length_c   1.000
_cell.angle_alpha   90.00
_cell.angle_beta   90.00
_cell.angle_gamma   90.00
#
_symmetry.space_group_name_H-M   'P 1'
#
loop_
_entity.id
_entity.type
_entity.pdbx_description
1 polymer ?
#
loop_
_entity_poly.entity_id
_entity_poly.type
_entity_poly.pdbx_seq_one_letter_code
_entity_poly.pdbx_strand_id
1 'polypeptide(L)' 'MHAGKIKKLISDRGFGFITDSDGRDVFFHQGSLVDAKFSDLSLDQEVEFDVEKSEKGPRAVNVHVSPKG' A
#
# COMPACT_ATOMS: atom_id res chain seq x y z
N MET A 1 7.07 11.35 -0.42
CA MET A 1 6.49 10.07 -0.81
C MET A 1 7.33 8.94 -0.21
N HIS A 2 6.69 7.93 0.30
CA HIS A 2 7.37 6.81 0.92
C HIS A 2 7.45 5.65 -0.06
N ALA A 3 8.42 4.78 0.15
CA ALA A 3 8.54 3.57 -0.63
C ALA A 3 8.44 2.37 0.30
N GLY A 4 7.86 1.29 -0.18
CA GLY A 4 7.71 0.09 0.63
C GLY A 4 7.34 -1.09 -0.23
N LYS A 5 7.00 -2.19 0.43
CA LYS A 5 6.61 -3.41 -0.23
C LYS A 5 5.30 -3.92 0.34
N ILE A 6 4.50 -4.52 -0.50
CA ILE A 6 3.23 -5.09 -0.06
C ILE A 6 3.51 -6.33 0.79
N LYS A 7 3.01 -6.28 2.01
CA LYS A 7 3.19 -7.37 2.96
C LYS A 7 2.00 -8.32 3.00
N LYS A 8 0.79 -7.76 2.87
CA LYS A 8 -0.42 -8.55 3.01
C LYS A 8 -1.51 -7.97 2.12
N LEU A 9 -2.30 -8.85 1.54
CA LEU A 9 -3.44 -8.47 0.71
C LEU A 9 -4.66 -9.25 1.19
N ILE A 10 -5.73 -8.53 1.51
CA ILE A 10 -6.99 -9.12 1.94
C ILE A 10 -8.02 -8.74 0.88
N SER A 11 -8.07 -9.55 -0.17
CA SER A 11 -8.82 -9.20 -1.37
C SER A 11 -10.32 -9.20 -1.17
N ASP A 12 -10.84 -10.06 -0.29
CA ASP A 12 -12.28 -10.09 -0.06
C ASP A 12 -12.78 -8.86 0.69
N ARG A 13 -11.88 -8.10 1.31
CA ARG A 13 -12.23 -6.86 1.99
C ARG A 13 -11.67 -5.63 1.29
N GLY A 14 -10.78 -5.82 0.33
CA GLY A 14 -10.25 -4.73 -0.47
C GLY A 14 -9.22 -3.86 0.26
N PHE A 15 -8.45 -4.43 1.16
CA PHE A 15 -7.40 -3.68 1.84
C PHE A 15 -6.16 -4.56 2.05
N GLY A 16 -5.09 -3.94 2.49
CA GLY A 16 -3.87 -4.67 2.75
C GLY A 16 -2.90 -3.85 3.57
N PHE A 17 -1.69 -4.34 3.69
CA PHE A 17 -0.64 -3.68 4.45
C PHE A 17 0.62 -3.57 3.61
N ILE A 18 1.29 -2.44 3.75
CA ILE A 18 2.56 -2.17 3.10
C ILE A 18 3.61 -2.05 4.20
N THR A 19 4.75 -2.69 4.04
CA THR A 19 5.87 -2.50 4.95
C THR A 19 6.70 -1.34 4.42
N ASP A 20 6.73 -0.25 5.19
CA ASP A 20 7.52 0.93 4.87
C ASP A 20 9.00 0.59 4.95
N SER A 21 9.83 1.43 4.34
CA SER A 21 11.29 1.27 4.40
C SER A 21 11.83 1.28 5.84
N ASP A 22 11.09 1.88 6.76
CA ASP A 22 11.43 1.88 8.18
C ASP A 22 11.03 0.60 8.90
N GLY A 23 10.41 -0.34 8.20
CA GLY A 23 9.95 -1.60 8.80
C GLY A 23 8.59 -1.50 9.47
N ARG A 24 7.86 -0.43 9.24
CA ARG A 24 6.53 -0.26 9.82
C ARG A 24 5.46 -0.74 8.87
N ASP A 25 4.40 -1.30 9.42
CA ASP A 25 3.26 -1.70 8.63
C ASP A 25 2.30 -0.52 8.47
N VAL A 26 1.92 -0.25 7.24
CA VAL A 26 1.01 0.85 6.92
C VAL A 26 -0.19 0.26 6.21
N PHE A 27 -1.37 0.57 6.73
CA PHE A 27 -2.63 0.13 6.15
C PHE A 27 -2.91 0.88 4.85
N PHE A 28 -3.47 0.18 3.86
CA PHE A 28 -3.99 0.84 2.66
C PHE A 28 -5.27 0.16 2.22
N HIS A 29 -6.11 0.92 1.54
CA HIS A 29 -7.38 0.44 1.02
C HIS A 29 -7.35 0.52 -0.51
N GLN A 30 -8.14 -0.33 -1.17
CA GLN A 30 -8.16 -0.33 -2.64
C GLN A 30 -8.49 1.04 -3.22
N GLY A 31 -9.27 1.84 -2.50
CA GLY A 31 -9.59 3.19 -2.92
C GLY A 31 -8.42 4.15 -2.91
N SER A 32 -7.31 3.77 -2.26
CA SER A 32 -6.10 4.59 -2.23
C SER A 32 -5.16 4.32 -3.41
N LEU A 33 -5.46 3.31 -4.22
CA LEU A 33 -4.66 3.02 -5.41
C LEU A 33 -4.96 4.05 -6.49
N VAL A 34 -3.91 4.56 -7.12
CA VAL A 34 -4.05 5.62 -8.11
C VAL A 34 -4.02 5.08 -9.53
N ASP A 35 -3.06 4.24 -9.83
CA ASP A 35 -2.85 3.78 -11.20
C ASP A 35 -2.76 2.26 -11.32
N ALA A 36 -3.34 1.55 -10.37
CA ALA A 36 -3.35 0.10 -10.40
C ALA A 36 -4.64 -0.42 -9.79
N LYS A 37 -4.98 -1.64 -10.14
CA LYS A 37 -6.13 -2.32 -9.55
C LYS A 37 -5.64 -3.20 -8.41
N PHE A 38 -6.45 -3.32 -7.37
CA PHE A 38 -6.11 -4.14 -6.22
C PHE A 38 -5.80 -5.59 -6.65
N SER A 39 -6.56 -6.11 -7.60
CA SER A 39 -6.38 -7.48 -8.07
C SER A 39 -5.04 -7.70 -8.80
N ASP A 40 -4.39 -6.62 -9.23
CA ASP A 40 -3.11 -6.73 -9.92
C ASP A 40 -1.92 -6.69 -8.97
N LEU A 41 -2.16 -6.50 -7.69
CA LEU A 41 -1.10 -6.40 -6.71
C LEU A 41 -0.59 -7.78 -6.31
N SER A 42 0.68 -7.84 -5.97
CA SER A 42 1.32 -9.07 -5.52
C SER A 42 2.06 -8.83 -4.22
N LEU A 43 2.25 -9.87 -3.44
CA LEU A 43 3.07 -9.77 -2.22
C LEU A 43 4.50 -9.43 -2.61
N ASP A 44 5.12 -8.63 -1.78
CA ASP A 44 6.51 -8.15 -1.97
C ASP A 44 6.66 -7.18 -3.14
N GLN A 45 5.56 -6.78 -3.77
CA GLN A 45 5.63 -5.81 -4.85
C GLN A 45 6.01 -4.44 -4.29
N GLU A 46 6.92 -3.75 -4.98
CA GLU A 46 7.34 -2.42 -4.56
C GLU A 46 6.29 -1.38 -4.94
N VAL A 47 6.02 -0.50 -4.01
CA VAL A 47 5.04 0.57 -4.21
C VAL A 47 5.58 1.86 -3.62
N GLU A 48 5.02 2.98 -4.09
CA GLU A 48 5.28 4.29 -3.53
C GLU A 48 3.96 4.88 -3.06
N PHE A 49 3.99 5.60 -1.97
CA PHE A 49 2.77 6.09 -1.37
C PHE A 49 3.05 7.26 -0.44
N ASP A 50 1.99 8.01 -0.12
CA ASP A 50 2.05 9.01 0.93
C ASP A 50 1.40 8.43 2.18
N VAL A 51 1.79 8.95 3.33
CA VAL A 51 1.25 8.49 4.60
C VAL A 51 0.37 9.59 5.19
N GLU A 52 -0.81 9.19 5.64
CA GLU A 52 -1.75 10.08 6.26
C GLU A 52 -2.13 9.51 7.62
N LYS A 53 -2.25 10.37 8.63
CA LYS A 53 -2.68 9.92 9.95
C LYS A 53 -4.18 9.70 9.94
N SER A 54 -4.60 8.62 10.57
CA SER A 54 -6.01 8.32 10.75
C SER A 54 -6.24 7.88 12.19
N GLU A 55 -7.50 7.72 12.56
CA GLU A 55 -7.86 7.29 13.91
C GLU A 55 -7.27 5.93 14.26
N LYS A 56 -7.05 5.11 13.27
CA LYS A 56 -6.51 3.76 13.47
C LYS A 56 -5.00 3.70 13.28
N GLY A 57 -4.35 4.86 13.10
CA GLY A 57 -2.93 4.92 12.88
C GLY A 57 -2.60 5.37 11.46
N PRO A 58 -1.35 5.23 11.04
CA PRO A 58 -0.95 5.67 9.71
C PRO A 58 -1.59 4.81 8.62
N ARG A 59 -1.97 5.46 7.53
CA ARG A 59 -2.49 4.74 6.39
C ARG A 59 -1.87 5.30 5.11
N ALA A 60 -1.69 4.45 4.13
CA ALA A 60 -1.14 4.86 2.85
C ALA A 60 -2.22 5.44 1.96
N VAL A 61 -1.89 6.54 1.29
CA VAL A 61 -2.77 7.18 0.32
C VAL A 61 -1.97 7.44 -0.94
N ASN A 62 -2.64 7.66 -2.05
CA ASN A 62 -1.98 7.89 -3.33
C ASN A 62 -0.97 6.79 -3.65
N VAL A 63 -1.40 5.55 -3.50
CA VAL A 63 -0.51 4.41 -3.69
C VAL A 63 -0.27 4.18 -5.18
N HIS A 64 1.00 4.17 -5.55
CA HIS A 64 1.43 3.90 -6.93
C HIS A 64 2.27 2.64 -6.95
N VAL A 65 2.02 1.79 -7.92
CA VAL A 65 2.88 0.64 -8.13
C VAL A 65 4.19 1.14 -8.75
N SER A 66 5.31 0.69 -8.21
CA SER A 66 6.59 1.08 -8.75
C SER A 66 6.68 0.63 -10.22
N PRO A 67 7.12 1.52 -11.13
CA PRO A 67 7.22 1.16 -12.55
C PRO A 67 8.26 0.08 -12.81
N LYS A 68 9.13 -0.13 -11.87
CA LYS A 68 10.12 -1.17 -12.00
C LYS A 68 9.53 -2.47 -11.50
N GLY A 69 8.99 -3.22 -12.40
CA GLY A 69 8.40 -4.50 -12.08
C GLY A 69 9.41 -5.55 -11.69
#